data_b14c3a90bb8d022947db6543d842aa1d
#
_entry.id   b14c3a90bb8d022947db6543d842aa1d
#
_cell.length_a   1.000
_cell.length_b   1.000
_cell.length_c   1.000
_cell.angle_alpha   90.00
_cell.angle_beta   90.00
_cell.angle_gamma   90.00
#
_symmetry.space_group_name_H-M   'P 1'
#
loop_
_entity.id
_entity.type
_entity.pdbx_description
1 polymer ?
#
loop_
_entity_poly.entity_id
_entity_poly.type
_entity_poly.pdbx_seq_one_letter_code
_entity_poly.pdbx_strand_id
1 'polypeptide(L)'
;MLKYIADKEHYNEVLLRCEGVKHDLWIGTADLKDLYVARGKDAEPFLAVLDRLLQRDVEVRLLHAKEPGENFREDFDRFPGLWSKLERRLCPRVHFKLMVFDCAAAYIGSANLTGAGMGMKSENGRNFEAGILTDDPALVDAAADHLEGVWQGQRCAGCRHKHFCGDRIDSSN
;
A
#
# COMPACT_ATOMS: atom_id res chain seq x y z
N MET A 1 -8.96 -16.44 10.47
CA MET A 1 -9.95 -15.31 10.57
C MET A 1 -10.32 -14.85 9.16
N LEU A 2 -11.59 -14.57 8.92
CA LEU A 2 -12.06 -13.91 7.71
C LEU A 2 -13.03 -12.82 8.15
N LYS A 3 -12.64 -11.55 8.00
CA LYS A 3 -13.40 -10.39 8.46
C LYS A 3 -13.77 -9.52 7.27
N TYR A 4 -15.05 -9.21 7.11
CA TYR A 4 -15.50 -8.16 6.19
C TYR A 4 -15.13 -6.78 6.74
N ILE A 5 -14.58 -5.93 5.90
CA ILE A 5 -14.12 -4.59 6.23
C ILE A 5 -14.92 -3.59 5.41
N ALA A 6 -15.52 -2.60 6.05
CA ALA A 6 -16.28 -1.56 5.39
C ALA A 6 -15.90 -0.16 5.91
N ASP A 7 -15.90 0.80 5.03
CA ASP A 7 -15.78 2.25 5.30
C ASP A 7 -14.68 2.59 6.32
N LYS A 8 -15.06 3.04 7.53
CA LYS A 8 -14.12 3.45 8.58
C LYS A 8 -13.29 2.28 9.15
N GLU A 9 -13.73 1.05 8.97
CA GLU A 9 -12.94 -0.11 9.41
C GLU A 9 -11.63 -0.25 8.65
N HIS A 10 -11.54 0.28 7.40
CA HIS A 10 -10.27 0.36 6.68
C HIS A 10 -9.21 1.13 7.47
N TYR A 11 -9.61 2.20 8.14
CA TYR A 11 -8.71 2.94 9.02
C TYR A 11 -8.33 2.12 10.26
N ASN A 12 -9.33 1.63 11.00
CA ASN A 12 -9.12 1.03 12.30
C ASN A 12 -8.43 -0.34 12.24
N GLU A 13 -8.77 -1.16 11.23
CA GLU A 13 -8.39 -2.57 11.16
C GLU A 13 -7.27 -2.84 10.14
N VAL A 14 -7.15 -1.99 9.12
CA VAL A 14 -6.18 -2.17 8.03
C VAL A 14 -5.03 -1.18 8.17
N LEU A 15 -5.33 0.13 8.16
CA LEU A 15 -4.28 1.15 8.20
C LEU A 15 -3.49 1.12 9.51
N LEU A 16 -4.18 1.10 10.65
CA LEU A 16 -3.50 1.06 11.97
C LEU A 16 -2.77 -0.26 12.22
N ARG A 17 -3.16 -1.35 11.55
CA ARG A 17 -2.42 -2.62 11.62
C ARG A 17 -0.98 -2.49 11.14
N CYS A 18 -0.70 -1.60 10.20
CA CYS A 18 0.66 -1.38 9.70
C CYS A 18 1.66 -1.09 10.83
N GLU A 19 1.25 -0.41 11.89
CA GLU A 19 2.14 -0.05 13.01
C GLU A 19 2.69 -1.28 13.78
N GLY A 20 1.94 -2.37 13.75
CA GLY A 20 2.29 -3.62 14.45
C GLY A 20 3.13 -4.59 13.64
N VAL A 21 3.43 -4.28 12.38
CA VAL A 21 4.25 -5.12 11.48
C VAL A 21 5.67 -5.24 12.02
N LYS A 22 6.25 -6.45 11.91
CA LYS A 22 7.55 -6.78 12.47
C LYS A 22 8.61 -7.15 11.44
N HIS A 23 8.19 -7.70 10.31
CA HIS A 23 9.10 -8.25 9.29
C HIS A 23 8.91 -7.61 7.93
N ASP A 24 7.69 -7.66 7.39
CA ASP A 24 7.42 -7.19 6.05
C ASP A 24 6.02 -6.56 5.92
N LEU A 25 5.93 -5.47 5.16
CA LEU A 25 4.71 -4.80 4.78
C LEU A 25 4.72 -4.57 3.27
N TRP A 26 3.89 -5.30 2.55
CA TRP A 26 3.74 -5.13 1.11
C TRP A 26 2.41 -4.45 0.80
N ILE A 27 2.47 -3.36 0.04
CA ILE A 27 1.32 -2.53 -0.28
C ILE A 27 1.18 -2.44 -1.79
N GLY A 28 0.00 -2.80 -2.31
CA GLY A 28 -0.40 -2.58 -3.69
C GLY A 28 -1.62 -1.67 -3.76
N THR A 29 -1.56 -0.59 -4.54
CA THR A 29 -2.65 0.39 -4.67
C THR A 29 -2.67 1.06 -6.03
N ALA A 30 -3.84 1.40 -6.55
CA ALA A 30 -3.94 2.13 -7.80
C ALA A 30 -3.67 3.64 -7.64
N ASP A 31 -3.94 4.20 -6.48
CA ASP A 31 -3.79 5.63 -6.22
C ASP A 31 -3.16 5.87 -4.83
N LEU A 32 -2.25 6.83 -4.78
CA LEU A 32 -1.60 7.32 -3.57
C LEU A 32 -1.94 8.80 -3.41
N LYS A 33 -2.37 9.17 -2.22
CA LYS A 33 -2.52 10.58 -1.84
C LYS A 33 -2.06 10.76 -0.42
N ASP A 34 -2.03 12.02 0.00
CA ASP A 34 -1.84 12.39 1.38
C ASP A 34 -2.84 11.63 2.27
N LEU A 35 -2.30 10.87 3.19
CA LEU A 35 -3.00 10.03 4.14
C LEU A 35 -2.38 10.25 5.51
N TYR A 36 -3.21 10.48 6.51
CA TYR A 36 -2.77 10.82 7.86
C TYR A 36 -3.27 9.80 8.88
N VAL A 37 -2.50 9.63 9.95
CA VAL A 37 -2.85 8.81 11.10
C VAL A 37 -3.02 9.71 12.31
N ALA A 38 -4.12 9.54 13.04
CA ALA A 38 -4.41 10.32 14.24
C ALA A 38 -3.43 9.98 15.39
N ARG A 39 -2.98 11.01 16.09
CA ARG A 39 -2.11 10.93 17.26
C ARG A 39 -2.69 11.80 18.38
N GLY A 40 -3.70 11.28 19.07
CA GLY A 40 -4.42 12.06 20.07
C GLY A 40 -5.19 13.24 19.44
N LYS A 41 -4.74 14.47 19.71
CA LYS A 41 -5.32 15.70 19.12
C LYS A 41 -4.68 16.09 17.79
N ASP A 42 -3.55 15.50 17.45
CA ASP A 42 -2.77 15.78 16.25
C ASP A 42 -2.92 14.66 15.22
N ALA A 43 -2.34 14.84 14.04
CA ALA A 43 -2.24 13.82 13.01
C ALA A 43 -0.86 13.89 12.36
N GLU A 44 -0.36 12.74 11.95
CA GLU A 44 0.90 12.64 11.21
C GLU A 44 0.68 11.97 9.86
N PRO A 45 1.50 12.25 8.84
CA PRO A 45 1.44 11.52 7.58
C PRO A 45 1.65 10.02 7.79
N PHE A 46 0.92 9.19 7.07
CA PHE A 46 1.13 7.73 7.07
C PHE A 46 2.58 7.36 6.67
N LEU A 47 3.23 8.21 5.90
CA LEU A 47 4.65 8.08 5.55
C LEU A 47 5.56 8.05 6.79
N ALA A 48 5.19 8.74 7.89
CA ALA A 48 5.92 8.65 9.15
C ALA A 48 5.81 7.25 9.78
N VAL A 49 4.69 6.56 9.59
CA VAL A 49 4.53 5.16 10.01
C VAL A 49 5.49 4.27 9.22
N LEU A 50 5.53 4.44 7.89
CA LEU A 50 6.45 3.68 7.03
C LEU A 50 7.91 3.94 7.38
N ASP A 51 8.29 5.20 7.61
CA ASP A 51 9.66 5.56 8.03
C ASP A 51 10.05 4.86 9.34
N ARG A 52 9.15 4.82 10.34
CA ARG A 52 9.42 4.10 11.60
C ARG A 52 9.54 2.58 11.42
N LEU A 53 8.78 1.99 10.48
CA LEU A 53 8.94 0.58 10.12
C LEU A 53 10.33 0.32 9.53
N LEU A 54 10.75 1.14 8.59
CA LEU A 54 12.08 1.06 7.96
C LEU A 54 13.22 1.26 8.95
N GLN A 55 13.05 2.13 9.96
CA GLN A 55 14.01 2.32 11.05
C GLN A 55 14.12 1.09 11.97
N ARG A 56 13.10 0.24 12.01
CA ARG A 56 13.10 -1.05 12.74
C ARG A 56 13.49 -2.23 11.84
N ASP A 57 14.08 -1.95 10.67
CA ASP A 57 14.49 -2.94 9.66
C ASP A 57 13.34 -3.82 9.14
N VAL A 58 12.11 -3.29 9.14
CA VAL A 58 10.97 -3.90 8.46
C VAL A 58 11.11 -3.65 6.95
N GLU A 59 10.98 -4.70 6.14
CA GLU A 59 10.93 -4.57 4.69
C GLU A 59 9.58 -3.93 4.28
N VAL A 60 9.63 -2.80 3.57
CA VAL A 60 8.41 -2.14 3.08
C VAL A 60 8.48 -2.03 1.56
N ARG A 61 7.50 -2.67 0.89
CA ARG A 61 7.30 -2.59 -0.57
C ARG A 61 6.04 -1.82 -0.89
N LEU A 62 6.16 -0.85 -1.78
CA LEU A 62 5.05 -0.02 -2.25
C LEU A 62 4.94 -0.09 -3.77
N LEU A 63 3.91 -0.81 -4.24
CA LEU A 63 3.58 -0.94 -5.66
C LEU A 63 2.35 -0.09 -5.98
N HIS A 64 2.50 0.86 -6.91
CA HIS A 64 1.41 1.78 -7.22
C HIS A 64 1.30 2.09 -8.72
N ALA A 65 0.13 2.61 -9.15
CA ALA A 65 -0.15 2.81 -10.57
C ALA A 65 0.21 4.20 -11.10
N LYS A 66 0.23 5.22 -10.24
CA LYS A 66 0.41 6.62 -10.63
C LYS A 66 1.44 7.30 -9.75
N GLU A 67 2.16 8.25 -10.31
CA GLU A 67 2.94 9.18 -9.51
C GLU A 67 2.02 9.99 -8.58
N PRO A 68 2.34 10.07 -7.29
CA PRO A 68 1.55 10.83 -6.35
C PRO A 68 1.67 12.34 -6.58
N GLY A 69 0.66 13.08 -6.10
CA GLY A 69 0.62 14.53 -6.17
C GLY A 69 1.66 15.22 -5.29
N GLU A 70 1.69 16.55 -5.39
CA GLU A 70 2.67 17.42 -4.73
C GLU A 70 2.68 17.25 -3.21
N ASN A 71 1.51 17.30 -2.55
CA ASN A 71 1.42 17.14 -1.08
C ASN A 71 2.05 15.84 -0.57
N PHE A 72 1.83 14.74 -1.29
CA PHE A 72 2.45 13.46 -0.93
C PHE A 72 3.97 13.53 -1.07
N ARG A 73 4.48 14.20 -2.12
CA ARG A 73 5.92 14.35 -2.34
C ARG A 73 6.56 15.22 -1.27
N GLU A 74 5.92 16.33 -0.90
CA GLU A 74 6.38 17.18 0.19
C GLU A 74 6.48 16.41 1.52
N ASP A 75 5.45 15.61 1.84
CA ASP A 75 5.49 14.75 3.02
C ASP A 75 6.57 13.67 2.90
N PHE A 76 6.77 13.08 1.71
CA PHE A 76 7.80 12.07 1.47
C PHE A 76 9.21 12.62 1.70
N ASP A 77 9.47 13.85 1.24
CA ASP A 77 10.77 14.52 1.38
C ASP A 77 11.16 14.82 2.84
N ARG A 78 10.17 14.85 3.73
CA ARG A 78 10.40 15.04 5.19
C ARG A 78 11.01 13.81 5.87
N PHE A 79 11.00 12.64 5.23
CA PHE A 79 11.45 11.38 5.80
C PHE A 79 12.59 10.76 4.96
N PRO A 80 13.86 11.11 5.24
CA PRO A 80 15.00 10.62 4.45
C PRO A 80 15.11 9.09 4.40
N GLY A 81 14.63 8.37 5.43
CA GLY A 81 14.60 6.90 5.44
C GLY A 81 13.78 6.30 4.31
N LEU A 82 12.75 6.99 3.84
CA LEU A 82 11.95 6.55 2.69
C LEU A 82 12.77 6.52 1.40
N TRP A 83 13.63 7.51 1.17
CA TRP A 83 14.49 7.58 0.00
C TRP A 83 15.51 6.45 -0.06
N SER A 84 16.04 6.05 1.09
CA SER A 84 17.15 5.08 1.16
C SER A 84 16.71 3.63 1.33
N LYS A 85 15.55 3.38 1.94
CA LYS A 85 15.14 2.04 2.36
C LYS A 85 13.78 1.59 1.81
N LEU A 86 12.88 2.51 1.40
CA LEU A 86 11.59 2.11 0.86
C LEU A 86 11.76 1.50 -0.53
N GLU A 87 11.35 0.26 -0.69
CA GLU A 87 11.23 -0.36 -1.99
C GLU A 87 9.95 0.13 -2.68
N ARG A 88 10.09 0.98 -3.70
CA ARG A 88 8.96 1.54 -4.45
C ARG A 88 9.02 1.15 -5.92
N ARG A 89 7.88 0.76 -6.47
CA ARG A 89 7.75 0.47 -7.90
C ARG A 89 6.44 0.99 -8.46
N LEU A 90 6.51 1.57 -9.66
CA LEU A 90 5.35 2.06 -10.40
C LEU A 90 4.98 1.07 -11.51
N CYS A 91 3.72 0.65 -11.54
CA CYS A 91 3.15 -0.11 -12.65
C CYS A 91 1.76 0.43 -13.01
N PRO A 92 1.59 1.11 -14.17
CA PRO A 92 0.34 1.75 -14.57
C PRO A 92 -0.87 0.80 -14.69
N ARG A 93 -0.64 -0.52 -14.68
CA ARG A 93 -1.68 -1.54 -14.74
C ARG A 93 -2.17 -2.00 -13.37
N VAL A 94 -1.54 -1.58 -12.30
CA VAL A 94 -2.01 -1.92 -10.94
C VAL A 94 -3.35 -1.27 -10.69
N HIS A 95 -4.35 -2.11 -10.40
CA HIS A 95 -5.68 -1.64 -10.00
C HIS A 95 -6.21 -2.37 -8.76
N PHE A 96 -5.52 -3.40 -8.30
CA PHE A 96 -5.83 -4.04 -7.03
C PHE A 96 -5.46 -3.13 -5.85
N LYS A 97 -6.09 -3.36 -4.71
CA LYS A 97 -5.75 -2.76 -3.43
C LYS A 97 -5.57 -3.89 -2.44
N LEU A 98 -4.31 -4.16 -2.16
CA LEU A 98 -3.91 -5.22 -1.25
C LEU A 98 -2.89 -4.69 -0.24
N MET A 99 -2.90 -5.26 0.96
CA MET A 99 -1.80 -5.17 1.90
C MET A 99 -1.51 -6.55 2.46
N VAL A 100 -0.23 -6.92 2.52
CA VAL A 100 0.23 -8.14 3.17
C VAL A 100 1.07 -7.74 4.36
N PHE A 101 0.78 -8.34 5.52
CA PHE A 101 1.37 -8.01 6.82
C PHE A 101 2.11 -9.24 7.33
N ASP A 102 3.45 -9.18 7.42
CA ASP A 102 4.32 -10.25 7.93
C ASP A 102 4.08 -11.62 7.27
N CYS A 103 3.63 -11.66 6.00
CA CYS A 103 3.17 -12.86 5.32
C CYS A 103 2.18 -13.71 6.15
N ALA A 104 1.53 -13.12 7.14
CA ALA A 104 0.64 -13.78 8.10
C ALA A 104 -0.82 -13.30 8.03
N ALA A 105 -1.06 -12.15 7.42
CA ALA A 105 -2.39 -11.61 7.18
C ALA A 105 -2.43 -10.82 5.88
N ALA A 106 -3.59 -10.71 5.25
CA ALA A 106 -3.78 -9.90 4.06
C ALA A 106 -5.09 -9.11 4.11
N TYR A 107 -5.05 -7.87 3.63
CA TYR A 107 -6.22 -7.10 3.22
C TYR A 107 -6.35 -7.16 1.71
N ILE A 108 -7.56 -7.43 1.22
CA ILE A 108 -7.92 -7.45 -0.20
C ILE A 108 -9.23 -6.67 -0.34
N GLY A 109 -9.22 -5.59 -1.12
CA GLY A 109 -10.42 -4.76 -1.19
C GLY A 109 -10.40 -3.67 -2.25
N SER A 110 -11.27 -2.69 -2.06
CA SER A 110 -11.45 -1.57 -2.98
C SER A 110 -10.71 -0.29 -2.58
N ALA A 111 -10.30 -0.15 -1.31
CA ALA A 111 -9.77 1.08 -0.74
C ALA A 111 -8.36 1.40 -1.24
N ASN A 112 -8.21 2.47 -2.00
CA ASN A 112 -6.91 3.02 -2.33
C ASN A 112 -6.21 3.62 -1.09
N LEU A 113 -4.89 3.74 -1.14
CA LEU A 113 -4.08 4.35 -0.09
C LEU A 113 -4.24 5.88 -0.10
N THR A 114 -5.43 6.32 0.25
CA THR A 114 -5.85 7.73 0.29
C THR A 114 -6.69 8.01 1.54
N GLY A 115 -6.74 9.25 2.00
CA GLY A 115 -7.54 9.60 3.18
C GLY A 115 -9.03 9.29 3.03
N ALA A 116 -9.60 9.40 1.82
CA ALA A 116 -10.99 9.04 1.56
C ALA A 116 -11.20 7.52 1.49
N GLY A 117 -10.28 6.79 0.82
CA GLY A 117 -10.36 5.33 0.68
C GLY A 117 -10.13 4.61 2.00
N MET A 118 -9.12 5.00 2.77
CA MET A 118 -8.79 4.36 4.04
C MET A 118 -9.67 4.83 5.22
N GLY A 119 -10.79 5.51 4.95
CA GLY A 119 -11.77 5.85 5.99
C GLY A 119 -11.32 6.92 7.00
N MET A 120 -10.22 7.63 6.73
CA MET A 120 -9.70 8.68 7.59
C MET A 120 -10.63 9.91 7.63
N LYS A 121 -11.23 10.25 6.50
CA LYS A 121 -12.11 11.41 6.40
C LYS A 121 -13.42 11.22 7.18
N SER A 122 -14.10 12.34 7.46
CA SER A 122 -15.42 12.34 8.07
C SER A 122 -16.43 11.51 7.25
N GLU A 123 -17.54 11.16 7.86
CA GLU A 123 -18.60 10.34 7.24
C GLU A 123 -19.03 10.86 5.86
N ASN A 124 -19.17 12.17 5.74
CA ASN A 124 -19.60 12.82 4.49
C ASN A 124 -18.44 13.01 3.47
N GLY A 125 -17.21 12.72 3.83
CA GLY A 125 -16.03 12.95 2.99
C GLY A 125 -15.25 11.69 2.64
N ARG A 126 -15.58 10.53 3.21
CA ARG A 126 -14.97 9.25 2.88
C ARG A 126 -15.73 8.53 1.77
N ASN A 127 -15.02 7.65 1.07
CA ASN A 127 -15.65 6.75 0.12
C ASN A 127 -16.42 5.63 0.83
N PHE A 128 -17.39 5.04 0.14
CA PHE A 128 -17.91 3.72 0.49
C PHE A 128 -16.96 2.68 -0.08
N GLU A 129 -16.26 1.98 0.79
CA GLU A 129 -15.27 0.98 0.43
C GLU A 129 -15.59 -0.36 1.09
N ALA A 130 -15.17 -1.45 0.46
CA ALA A 130 -15.37 -2.79 0.98
C ALA A 130 -14.13 -3.67 0.74
N GLY A 131 -13.92 -4.63 1.62
CA GLY A 131 -12.83 -5.58 1.50
C GLY A 131 -12.93 -6.69 2.51
N ILE A 132 -11.92 -7.53 2.54
CA ILE A 132 -11.72 -8.57 3.53
C ILE A 132 -10.35 -8.43 4.17
N LEU A 133 -10.28 -8.72 5.45
CA LEU A 133 -9.04 -8.95 6.19
C LEU A 133 -9.01 -10.42 6.61
N THR A 134 -7.93 -11.12 6.28
CA THR A 134 -7.82 -12.55 6.50
C THR A 134 -6.44 -12.95 7.00
N ASP A 135 -6.37 -14.04 7.76
CA ASP A 135 -5.16 -14.80 8.09
C ASP A 135 -5.23 -16.25 7.55
N ASP A 136 -6.14 -16.50 6.61
CA ASP A 136 -6.16 -17.78 5.88
C ASP A 136 -4.89 -17.89 5.03
N PRO A 137 -4.02 -18.90 5.27
CA PRO A 137 -2.74 -18.99 4.59
C PRO A 137 -2.87 -19.02 3.06
N ALA A 138 -3.87 -19.72 2.53
CA ALA A 138 -4.05 -19.83 1.08
C ALA A 138 -4.41 -18.48 0.44
N LEU A 139 -5.20 -17.66 1.13
CA LEU A 139 -5.55 -16.32 0.66
C LEU A 139 -4.38 -15.34 0.83
N VAL A 140 -3.62 -15.44 1.92
CA VAL A 140 -2.43 -14.63 2.17
C VAL A 140 -1.38 -14.92 1.10
N ASP A 141 -1.06 -16.20 0.85
CA ASP A 141 -0.11 -16.62 -0.17
C ASP A 141 -0.54 -16.16 -1.56
N ALA A 142 -1.83 -16.33 -1.91
CA ALA A 142 -2.35 -15.89 -3.20
C ALA A 142 -2.24 -14.36 -3.40
N ALA A 143 -2.48 -13.58 -2.34
CA ALA A 143 -2.35 -12.12 -2.38
C ALA A 143 -0.88 -11.70 -2.53
N ALA A 144 0.02 -12.34 -1.78
CA ALA A 144 1.47 -12.11 -1.84
C ALA A 144 2.02 -12.48 -3.22
N ASP A 145 1.71 -13.67 -3.74
CA ASP A 145 2.13 -14.15 -5.06
C ASP A 145 1.64 -13.22 -6.18
N HIS A 146 0.40 -12.71 -6.06
CA HIS A 146 -0.14 -11.79 -7.05
C HIS A 146 0.64 -10.47 -7.09
N LEU A 147 0.94 -9.90 -5.91
CA LEU A 147 1.73 -8.68 -5.80
C LEU A 147 3.17 -8.92 -6.28
N GLU A 148 3.80 -10.00 -5.83
CA GLU A 148 5.16 -10.39 -6.19
C GLU A 148 5.29 -10.62 -7.70
N GLY A 149 4.33 -11.28 -8.34
CA GLY A 149 4.34 -11.50 -9.79
C GLY A 149 4.34 -10.20 -10.59
N VAL A 150 3.64 -9.15 -10.11
CA VAL A 150 3.69 -7.82 -10.72
C VAL A 150 5.02 -7.13 -10.39
N TRP A 151 5.47 -7.26 -9.14
CA TRP A 151 6.74 -6.69 -8.66
C TRP A 151 7.93 -7.19 -9.46
N GLN A 152 7.99 -8.48 -9.73
CA GLN A 152 9.04 -9.12 -10.53
C GLN A 152 8.89 -8.91 -12.05
N GLY A 153 7.84 -8.23 -12.48
CA GLY A 153 7.64 -7.95 -13.91
C GLY A 153 7.29 -9.15 -14.78
N GLN A 154 6.72 -10.22 -14.21
CA GLN A 154 6.36 -11.45 -14.94
C GLN A 154 5.50 -11.22 -16.20
N ARG A 155 4.79 -10.08 -16.26
CA ARG A 155 3.93 -9.72 -17.40
C ARG A 155 4.42 -8.50 -18.17
N CYS A 156 5.69 -8.09 -18.00
CA CYS A 156 6.25 -6.91 -18.65
C CYS A 156 6.53 -7.12 -20.14
N ALA A 157 7.01 -8.31 -20.54
CA ALA A 157 7.41 -8.60 -21.91
C ALA A 157 6.32 -8.30 -22.96
N GLY A 158 5.06 -8.69 -22.67
CA GLY A 158 3.89 -8.44 -23.55
C GLY A 158 3.08 -7.18 -23.21
N CYS A 159 3.60 -6.30 -22.35
CA CYS A 159 2.82 -5.20 -21.81
C CYS A 159 2.58 -4.09 -22.84
N ARG A 160 1.30 -3.74 -23.07
CA ARG A 160 0.92 -2.62 -23.96
C ARG A 160 1.21 -1.24 -23.35
N HIS A 161 1.39 -1.15 -22.05
CA HIS A 161 1.68 0.09 -21.30
C HIS A 161 3.17 0.41 -21.19
N LYS A 162 4.04 -0.37 -21.82
CA LYS A 162 5.51 -0.23 -21.72
C LYS A 162 6.03 1.18 -22.02
N HIS A 163 5.35 1.93 -22.87
CA HIS A 163 5.73 3.31 -23.24
C HIS A 163 5.41 4.36 -22.16
N PHE A 164 4.57 4.02 -21.19
CA PHE A 164 4.16 4.89 -20.08
C PHE A 164 4.68 4.40 -18.73
N CYS A 165 5.40 3.27 -18.72
CA CYS A 165 5.90 2.66 -17.50
C CYS A 165 7.28 3.21 -17.17
N GLY A 166 7.41 3.91 -16.03
CA GLY A 166 8.69 4.44 -15.56
C GLY A 166 9.65 3.35 -15.05
N ASP A 167 9.08 2.26 -14.50
CA ASP A 167 9.84 1.15 -13.87
C ASP A 167 9.74 -0.14 -14.70
N ARG A 168 9.91 0.00 -16.00
CA ARG A 168 9.87 -1.15 -16.90
C ARG A 168 10.95 -2.16 -16.57
N ILE A 169 10.54 -3.43 -16.40
CA ILE A 169 11.47 -4.55 -16.31
C ILE A 169 11.61 -5.14 -17.72
N ASP A 170 12.75 -4.92 -18.34
CA ASP A 170 13.08 -5.62 -19.58
C ASP A 170 13.54 -7.03 -19.23
N SER A 171 12.74 -8.02 -19.62
CA SER A 171 13.09 -9.45 -19.55
C SER A 171 14.09 -9.78 -20.66
N SER A 172 15.22 -9.07 -20.66
CA SER A 172 16.34 -9.32 -21.57
C SER A 172 17.51 -9.82 -20.72
N ASN A 173 17.45 -11.11 -20.39
CA ASN A 173 18.65 -11.97 -20.29
C ASN A 173 18.17 -13.42 -20.20
#